data_47e50b19300d7bef2d1c69a125faca84
#
_entry.id   47e50b19300d7bef2d1c69a125faca84
#
_cell.length_a   1.000
_cell.length_b   1.000
_cell.length_c   1.000
_cell.angle_alpha   90.00
_cell.angle_beta   90.00
_cell.angle_gamma   90.00
#
_symmetry.space_group_name_H-M   'P 1'
#
loop_
_entity.id
_entity.type
_entity.pdbx_description
1 polymer ?
#
loop_
_entity_poly.entity_id
_entity_poly.type
_entity_poly.pdbx_seq_one_letter_code
_entity_poly.pdbx_strand_id
1 'polypeptide(L)' 'MLGQLQLRLEQLKKEFEAGQARFQELERQQLLLRERLLRISGAIQVLEELLAETQPGAQSEAPSPEPQHVFS' A
#
# COMPACT_ATOMS: atom_id res chain seq x y z
N MET A 1 9.49 34.75 -30.85
CA MET A 1 8.98 34.85 -29.48
C MET A 1 7.72 34.04 -29.30
N LEU A 2 6.71 34.36 -30.10
CA LEU A 2 5.46 33.67 -29.93
C LEU A 2 5.57 32.17 -30.18
N GLY A 3 6.37 31.79 -31.18
CA GLY A 3 6.54 30.37 -31.46
C GLY A 3 7.21 29.62 -30.34
N GLN A 4 8.13 30.27 -29.66
CA GLN A 4 8.81 29.63 -28.54
C GLN A 4 7.86 29.43 -27.38
N LEU A 5 7.00 30.41 -27.15
CA LEU A 5 6.01 30.27 -26.08
C LEU A 5 5.03 29.16 -26.36
N GLN A 6 4.60 29.04 -27.61
CA GLN A 6 3.68 27.99 -27.96
C GLN A 6 4.32 26.63 -27.84
N LEU A 7 5.57 26.52 -28.25
CA LEU A 7 6.28 25.26 -28.14
C LEU A 7 6.44 24.86 -26.68
N ARG A 8 6.81 25.83 -25.85
CA ARG A 8 6.97 25.54 -24.42
C ARG A 8 5.66 25.13 -23.79
N LEU A 9 4.59 25.79 -24.18
CA LEU A 9 3.27 25.45 -23.65
C LEU A 9 2.89 24.02 -24.00
N GLU A 10 3.15 23.61 -25.24
CA GLU A 10 2.84 22.24 -25.62
C GLU A 10 3.66 21.24 -24.87
N GLN A 11 4.93 21.55 -24.64
CA GLN A 11 5.78 20.66 -23.87
C GLN A 11 5.27 20.51 -22.45
N LEU A 12 4.88 21.61 -21.83
CA LEU A 12 4.38 21.56 -20.48
C LEU A 12 3.07 20.80 -20.38
N LYS A 13 2.21 20.94 -21.38
CA LYS A 13 0.96 20.20 -21.39
C LYS A 13 1.22 18.70 -21.46
N LYS A 14 2.18 18.31 -22.28
CA LYS A 14 2.51 16.88 -22.38
C LYS A 14 3.09 16.35 -21.08
N GLU A 15 3.94 17.15 -20.45
CA GLU A 15 4.51 16.75 -19.18
C GLU A 15 3.43 16.61 -18.11
N PHE A 16 2.46 17.52 -18.15
CA PHE A 16 1.38 17.47 -17.20
C PHE A 16 0.53 16.22 -17.39
N GLU A 17 0.20 15.92 -18.65
CA GLU A 17 -0.61 14.74 -18.93
C GLU A 17 0.13 13.46 -18.55
N ALA A 18 1.43 13.41 -18.86
CA ALA A 18 2.22 12.24 -18.50
C ALA A 18 2.30 12.09 -16.99
N GLY A 19 2.45 13.21 -16.30
CA GLY A 19 2.49 13.18 -14.84
C GLY A 19 1.18 12.73 -14.25
N GLN A 20 0.06 13.18 -14.80
CA GLN A 20 -1.22 12.75 -14.31
C GLN A 20 -1.44 11.25 -14.51
N ALA A 21 -1.05 10.76 -15.68
CA ALA A 21 -1.18 9.33 -15.94
C ALA A 21 -0.34 8.53 -14.98
N ARG A 22 0.86 9.00 -14.71
CA ARG A 22 1.72 8.33 -13.76
C ARG A 22 1.14 8.34 -12.36
N PHE A 23 0.59 9.48 -11.99
CA PHE A 23 -0.01 9.62 -10.67
C PHE A 23 -1.16 8.63 -10.49
N GLN A 24 -2.01 8.52 -11.49
CA GLN A 24 -3.13 7.59 -11.43
C GLN A 24 -2.65 6.15 -11.35
N GLU A 25 -1.59 5.83 -12.09
CA GLU A 25 -1.07 4.48 -12.06
C GLU A 25 -0.48 4.17 -10.69
N LEU A 26 0.20 5.12 -10.08
CA LEU A 26 0.74 4.90 -8.75
C LEU A 26 -0.36 4.73 -7.71
N GLU A 27 -1.45 5.47 -7.86
CA GLU A 27 -2.59 5.30 -6.95
C GLU A 27 -3.18 3.90 -7.08
N ARG A 28 -3.27 3.42 -8.31
CA ARG A 28 -3.81 2.08 -8.53
C ARG A 28 -2.91 1.03 -7.91
N GLN A 29 -1.61 1.19 -8.10
CA GLN A 29 -0.66 0.24 -7.52
C GLN A 29 -0.69 0.29 -6.00
N GLN A 30 -0.86 1.48 -5.44
CA GLN A 30 -0.94 1.63 -4.01
C GLN A 30 -2.17 0.90 -3.46
N LEU A 31 -3.29 1.02 -4.15
CA LEU A 31 -4.49 0.34 -3.71
C LEU A 31 -4.33 -1.17 -3.74
N LEU A 32 -3.76 -1.68 -4.84
CA LEU A 32 -3.55 -3.12 -4.95
C LEU A 32 -2.60 -3.64 -3.87
N LEU A 33 -1.58 -2.87 -3.58
CA LEU A 33 -0.63 -3.28 -2.56
C LEU A 33 -1.29 -3.26 -1.19
N ARG A 34 -2.11 -2.27 -0.92
CA ARG A 34 -2.81 -2.19 0.35
C ARG A 34 -3.72 -3.41 0.54
N GLU A 35 -4.43 -3.81 -0.51
CA GLU A 35 -5.28 -4.98 -0.42
C GLU A 35 -4.47 -6.23 -0.14
N ARG A 36 -3.31 -6.34 -0.78
CA ARG A 36 -2.45 -7.49 -0.56
C ARG A 36 -1.96 -7.53 0.89
N LEU A 37 -1.56 -6.38 1.41
CA LEU A 37 -1.09 -6.31 2.78
C LEU A 37 -2.18 -6.68 3.78
N LEU A 38 -3.40 -6.28 3.48
CA LEU A 38 -4.51 -6.65 4.35
C LEU A 38 -4.74 -8.15 4.37
N ARG A 39 -4.65 -8.79 3.20
CA ARG A 39 -4.81 -10.24 3.16
C ARG A 39 -3.70 -10.94 3.91
N ILE A 40 -2.47 -10.47 3.74
CA ILE A 40 -1.35 -11.07 4.43
C ILE A 40 -1.48 -10.87 5.94
N SER A 41 -1.88 -9.68 6.34
CA SER A 41 -2.06 -9.40 7.75
C SER A 41 -3.11 -10.31 8.36
N GLY A 42 -4.21 -10.54 7.63
CA GLY A 42 -5.24 -11.44 8.12
C GLY A 42 -4.75 -12.87 8.23
N ALA A 43 -3.96 -13.30 7.24
CA ALA A 43 -3.42 -14.66 7.29
C ALA A 43 -2.45 -14.83 8.47
N ILE A 44 -1.64 -13.83 8.70
CA ILE A 44 -0.73 -13.88 9.84
C ILE A 44 -1.51 -14.01 11.13
N GLN A 45 -2.56 -13.22 11.27
CA GLN A 45 -3.36 -13.23 12.46
C GLN A 45 -3.97 -14.61 12.71
N VAL A 46 -4.54 -15.21 11.66
CA VAL A 46 -5.14 -16.53 11.79
C VAL A 46 -4.11 -17.56 12.19
N LEU A 47 -2.94 -17.53 11.58
CA LEU A 47 -1.91 -18.49 11.90
C LEU A 47 -1.40 -18.33 13.33
N GLU A 48 -1.29 -17.09 13.77
CA GLU A 48 -0.88 -16.85 15.14
C GLU A 48 -1.90 -17.40 16.13
N GLU A 49 -3.16 -17.24 15.80
CA GLU A 49 -4.21 -17.78 16.66
C GLU A 49 -4.17 -19.30 16.72
N LEU A 50 -3.96 -19.91 15.56
CA LEU A 50 -3.88 -21.37 15.53
C LEU A 50 -2.66 -21.87 16.27
N LEU A 51 -1.55 -21.19 16.14
CA LEU A 51 -0.36 -21.60 16.88
C LEU A 51 -0.58 -21.47 18.38
N ALA A 52 -1.24 -20.43 18.79
CA ALA A 52 -1.52 -20.26 20.22
C ALA A 52 -2.40 -21.38 20.74
N GLU A 53 -3.36 -21.81 19.93
CA GLU A 53 -4.23 -22.89 20.35
C GLU A 53 -3.51 -24.21 20.47
N THR A 54 -2.49 -24.43 19.64
CA THR A 54 -1.78 -25.69 19.68
C THR A 54 -0.66 -25.68 20.69
N GLN A 55 -0.44 -24.57 21.36
CA GLN A 55 0.60 -24.49 22.39
C GLN A 55 -0.04 -24.15 23.70
N PRO A 56 -0.44 -25.13 24.46
CA PRO A 56 -1.20 -24.88 25.67
C PRO A 56 -0.54 -23.91 26.63
N GLY A 57 0.71 -23.99 26.78
CA GLY A 57 1.36 -23.11 27.72
C GLY A 57 1.40 -21.67 27.31
N ALA A 58 1.35 -21.43 26.03
CA ALA A 58 1.44 -20.08 25.52
C ALA A 58 0.13 -19.34 25.58
N GLN A 59 -0.94 -20.04 25.70
CA GLN A 59 -2.22 -19.39 25.68
C GLN A 59 -2.43 -18.42 26.81
N SER A 60 -1.93 -18.80 27.92
CA SER A 60 -2.15 -17.98 29.11
C SER A 60 -1.48 -16.64 28.96
N GLU A 61 -0.54 -16.55 28.13
CA GLU A 61 0.16 -15.32 28.02
C GLU A 61 -0.45 -14.44 27.04
N ALA A 62 -1.26 -14.87 26.25
CA ALA A 62 -2.03 -14.05 25.36
C ALA A 62 -1.35 -12.78 25.05
N PRO A 63 -0.31 -12.77 24.54
CA PRO A 63 0.42 -11.58 24.30
C PRO A 63 -0.32 -10.69 23.41
N SER A 64 -0.10 -9.55 23.58
CA SER A 64 -0.75 -8.63 22.85
C SER A 64 -0.41 -8.63 21.47
N PRO A 65 -1.25 -8.38 20.67
CA PRO A 65 -1.04 -8.32 19.29
C PRO A 65 -0.57 -7.02 18.85
N GLU A 66 0.58 -6.77 19.04
CA GLU A 66 1.15 -5.58 18.61
C GLU A 66 1.36 -5.42 17.15
N PRO A 67 1.35 -6.43 16.37
CA PRO A 67 1.68 -6.30 14.97
C PRO A 67 0.80 -5.35 14.22
N GLN A 68 -0.32 -5.04 14.74
CA GLN A 68 -1.15 -4.16 14.00
C GLN A 68 -0.54 -2.83 13.79
N HIS A 69 0.33 -2.44 14.65
CA HIS A 69 0.89 -1.13 14.51
C HIS A 69 1.71 -0.97 13.28
N VAL A 70 2.17 -2.05 12.77
CA VAL A 70 3.01 -1.98 11.61
C VAL A 70 2.27 -1.43 10.43
N PHE A 71 0.98 -1.60 10.42
CA PHE A 71 0.22 -1.23 9.25
C PHE A 71 -0.54 0.07 9.41
N SER A 72 -0.29 0.76 10.42
CA SER A 72 -1.03 2.00 10.65
C SER A 72 -0.54 3.16 9.82
#